data_c689901e17f91b0b94829cd87c990cd1
#
_entry.id   c689901e17f91b0b94829cd87c990cd1
#
_cell.length_a   1.000
_cell.length_b   1.000
_cell.length_c   1.000
_cell.angle_alpha   90.00
_cell.angle_beta   90.00
_cell.angle_gamma   90.00
#
_symmetry.space_group_name_H-M   'P 1'
#
loop_
_entity.id
_entity.type
_entity.pdbx_description
1 polymer ?
#
loop_
_entity_poly.entity_id
_entity_poly.type
_entity_poly.pdbx_seq_one_letter_code
_entity_poly.pdbx_strand_id
1 'polypeptide(L)'
;MRTLLNRWNTIWLRPLTDEEALIILDSYNKTRYSRRKKKEGLLELASREAHDRQEVYFATILNDDGSPYCAMESNVGYFGFDFLGDKYEDYLLYEYREDEHSGKLFLKVISLFECYPGTTEKKIRIDFRYTKQGDYSSLLY
;
A
#
# COMPACT_ATOMS: atom_id res chain seq x y z
N MET A 1 11.42 13.70 3.77
CA MET A 1 10.63 12.44 3.63
C MET A 1 11.55 11.24 3.66
N ARG A 2 11.11 10.15 4.25
CA ARG A 2 11.83 8.87 4.21
C ARG A 2 10.88 7.71 3.94
N THR A 3 11.42 6.60 3.45
CA THR A 3 10.65 5.39 3.14
C THR A 3 10.97 4.30 4.15
N LEU A 4 9.93 3.68 4.70
CA LEU A 4 10.01 2.44 5.46
C LEU A 4 9.55 1.30 4.55
N LEU A 5 10.31 0.19 4.49
CA LEU A 5 9.90 -1.03 3.80
C LEU A 5 8.94 -1.83 4.69
N ASN A 6 7.89 -1.16 5.13
CA ASN A 6 6.94 -1.69 6.08
C ASN A 6 5.56 -1.06 5.86
N ARG A 7 4.53 -1.75 6.34
CA ARG A 7 3.15 -1.28 6.25
C ARG A 7 2.78 -0.49 7.50
N TRP A 8 2.09 0.65 7.30
CA TRP A 8 1.45 1.37 8.39
C TRP A 8 0.20 0.62 8.85
N ASN A 9 0.05 0.47 10.16
CA ASN A 9 -1.17 -0.10 10.75
C ASN A 9 -2.09 1.05 11.21
N THR A 10 -3.21 1.19 10.55
CA THR A 10 -4.19 2.25 10.81
C THR A 10 -5.00 2.01 12.08
N ILE A 11 -5.04 0.77 12.60
CA ILE A 11 -5.73 0.45 13.85
C ILE A 11 -4.88 0.85 15.05
N TRP A 12 -3.59 0.52 15.02
CA TRP A 12 -2.66 0.80 16.11
C TRP A 12 -1.88 2.11 15.94
N LEU A 13 -2.10 2.83 14.84
CA LEU A 13 -1.48 4.12 14.52
C LEU A 13 0.06 4.09 14.62
N ARG A 14 0.67 3.02 14.13
CA ARG A 14 2.11 2.84 14.08
C ARG A 14 2.53 1.98 12.88
N PRO A 15 3.81 2.01 12.48
CA PRO A 15 4.32 1.00 11.54
C PRO A 15 4.20 -0.40 12.18
N LEU A 16 4.06 -1.41 11.35
CA LEU A 16 4.24 -2.78 11.81
C LEU A 16 5.68 -2.96 12.31
N THR A 17 5.89 -3.84 13.28
CA THR A 17 7.24 -4.28 13.59
C THR A 17 7.81 -5.10 12.43
N ASP A 18 9.12 -5.23 12.33
CA ASP A 18 9.74 -6.04 11.28
C ASP A 18 9.23 -7.50 11.31
N GLU A 19 9.02 -8.03 12.49
CA GLU A 19 8.48 -9.38 12.68
C GLU A 19 7.05 -9.52 12.17
N GLU A 20 6.17 -8.57 12.51
CA GLU A 20 4.79 -8.52 11.99
C GLU A 20 4.78 -8.36 10.46
N ALA A 21 5.63 -7.51 9.91
CA ALA A 21 5.75 -7.30 8.47
C ALA A 21 6.23 -8.55 7.74
N LEU A 22 7.22 -9.26 8.29
CA LEU A 22 7.71 -10.52 7.71
C LEU A 22 6.64 -11.61 7.70
N ILE A 23 5.82 -11.71 8.74
CA ILE A 23 4.69 -12.64 8.79
C ILE A 23 3.70 -12.35 7.67
N ILE A 24 3.38 -11.08 7.43
CA ILE A 24 2.48 -10.68 6.35
C ILE A 24 3.08 -10.99 4.98
N LEU A 25 4.34 -10.64 4.75
CA LEU A 25 5.03 -10.96 3.48
C LEU A 25 5.05 -12.47 3.21
N ASP A 26 5.35 -13.27 4.23
CA ASP A 26 5.34 -14.72 4.12
C ASP A 26 3.96 -15.26 3.75
N SER A 27 2.91 -14.69 4.33
CA SER A 27 1.53 -15.07 4.04
C SER A 27 1.16 -14.82 2.56
N TYR A 28 1.51 -13.64 2.03
CA TYR A 28 1.22 -13.30 0.64
C TYR A 28 2.09 -14.05 -0.36
N ASN A 29 3.38 -14.20 -0.07
CA ASN A 29 4.38 -14.71 -1.02
C ASN A 29 4.71 -16.19 -0.82
N LYS A 30 4.11 -16.83 0.18
CA LYS A 30 4.38 -18.23 0.54
C LYS A 30 5.87 -18.48 0.84
N THR A 31 6.48 -17.54 1.51
CA THR A 31 7.87 -17.58 1.97
C THR A 31 7.95 -17.91 3.47
N ARG A 32 9.16 -17.97 4.02
CA ARG A 32 9.41 -18.33 5.42
C ARG A 32 10.41 -17.41 6.10
N TYR A 33 10.48 -16.15 5.72
CA TYR A 33 11.41 -15.18 6.31
C TYR A 33 11.17 -14.97 7.81
N SER A 34 9.92 -14.94 8.25
CA SER A 34 9.55 -14.76 9.66
C SER A 34 10.04 -15.88 10.57
N ARG A 35 10.36 -17.04 10.00
CA ARG A 35 10.89 -18.23 10.72
C ARG A 35 12.41 -18.28 10.76
N ARG A 36 13.09 -17.37 10.08
CA ARG A 36 14.56 -17.27 10.09
C ARG A 36 15.01 -16.62 11.40
N LYS A 37 16.26 -16.90 11.77
CA LYS A 37 16.90 -16.22 12.89
C LYS A 37 16.85 -14.71 12.67
N LYS A 38 16.43 -13.95 13.69
CA LYS A 38 16.40 -12.48 13.65
C LYS A 38 17.77 -11.94 13.23
N LYS A 39 17.76 -11.14 12.19
CA LYS A 39 18.94 -10.50 11.60
C LYS A 39 18.55 -9.10 11.17
N GLU A 40 19.42 -8.13 11.47
CA GLU A 40 19.27 -6.78 10.93
C GLU A 40 19.20 -6.80 9.40
N GLY A 41 18.27 -6.03 8.83
CA GLY A 41 18.08 -5.96 7.39
C GLY A 41 17.30 -7.13 6.77
N LEU A 42 16.74 -8.04 7.56
CA LEU A 42 15.98 -9.18 7.02
C LEU A 42 14.72 -8.75 6.31
N LEU A 43 13.99 -7.75 6.83
CA LEU A 43 12.81 -7.20 6.16
C LEU A 43 13.17 -6.52 4.83
N GLU A 44 14.26 -5.77 4.80
CA GLU A 44 14.77 -5.15 3.57
C GLU A 44 15.14 -6.21 2.52
N LEU A 45 15.84 -7.27 2.94
CA LEU A 45 16.17 -8.40 2.07
C LEU A 45 14.91 -9.06 1.51
N ALA A 46 13.94 -9.38 2.37
CA ALA A 46 12.68 -10.01 1.97
C ALA A 46 11.89 -9.14 0.98
N SER A 47 11.82 -7.84 1.22
CA SER A 47 11.15 -6.89 0.34
C SER A 47 11.85 -6.75 -1.01
N ARG A 48 13.17 -6.73 -1.02
CA ARG A 48 13.98 -6.68 -2.25
C ARG A 48 13.81 -7.95 -3.08
N GLU A 49 13.87 -9.12 -2.46
CA GLU A 49 13.63 -10.38 -3.15
C GLU A 49 12.21 -10.50 -3.68
N ALA A 50 11.21 -10.00 -2.94
CA ALA A 50 9.83 -9.91 -3.42
C ALA A 50 9.71 -9.00 -4.64
N HIS A 51 10.37 -7.84 -4.63
CA HIS A 51 10.42 -6.95 -5.78
C HIS A 51 11.03 -7.64 -7.01
N ASP A 52 12.18 -8.28 -6.83
CA ASP A 52 12.89 -8.96 -7.94
C ASP A 52 12.07 -10.12 -8.54
N ARG A 53 11.27 -10.79 -7.72
CA ARG A 53 10.36 -11.86 -8.14
C ARG A 53 8.97 -11.36 -8.57
N GLN A 54 8.73 -10.05 -8.55
CA GLN A 54 7.41 -9.45 -8.81
C GLN A 54 6.31 -9.99 -7.88
N GLU A 55 6.65 -10.20 -6.63
CA GLU A 55 5.75 -10.59 -5.56
C GLU A 55 5.32 -9.39 -4.73
N VAL A 56 4.48 -9.64 -3.70
CA VAL A 56 3.93 -8.59 -2.84
C VAL A 56 5.00 -8.02 -1.90
N TYR A 57 5.10 -6.71 -1.83
CA TYR A 57 5.79 -6.01 -0.75
C TYR A 57 5.11 -4.67 -0.46
N PHE A 58 5.44 -4.10 0.69
CA PHE A 58 4.84 -2.88 1.20
C PHE A 58 5.90 -1.83 1.49
N ALA A 59 5.51 -0.57 1.40
CA ALA A 59 6.32 0.54 1.86
C ALA A 59 5.41 1.63 2.45
N THR A 60 5.95 2.41 3.38
CA THR A 60 5.30 3.61 3.91
C THR A 60 6.23 4.79 3.70
N ILE A 61 5.73 5.85 3.12
CA ILE A 61 6.43 7.12 2.98
C ILE A 61 6.05 7.97 4.19
N LEU A 62 7.07 8.42 4.91
CA LEU A 62 6.90 9.27 6.10
C LEU A 62 7.19 10.73 5.75
N ASN A 63 6.46 11.62 6.41
CA ASN A 63 6.80 13.03 6.49
C ASN A 63 8.08 13.25 7.31
N ASP A 64 8.62 14.45 7.29
CA ASP A 64 9.84 14.79 8.03
C ASP A 64 9.68 14.68 9.55
N ASP A 65 8.46 14.82 10.05
CA ASP A 65 8.11 14.64 11.47
C ASP A 65 7.89 13.17 11.88
N GLY A 66 8.02 12.24 10.92
CA GLY A 66 7.82 10.80 11.14
C GLY A 66 6.38 10.32 11.04
N SER A 67 5.41 11.21 10.78
CA SER A 67 4.04 10.81 10.52
C SER A 67 3.90 10.16 9.13
N PRO A 68 2.96 9.23 8.93
CA PRO A 68 2.77 8.59 7.64
C PRO A 68 2.10 9.56 6.65
N TYR A 69 2.63 9.61 5.45
CA TYR A 69 2.08 10.37 4.33
C TYR A 69 1.33 9.47 3.37
N CYS A 70 1.94 8.37 2.98
CA CYS A 70 1.40 7.46 1.98
C CYS A 70 1.86 6.03 2.26
N ALA A 71 0.95 5.08 2.18
CA ALA A 71 1.25 3.66 2.20
C ALA A 71 1.20 3.09 0.79
N MET A 72 2.15 2.25 0.44
CA MET A 72 2.24 1.62 -0.87
C MET A 72 2.17 0.11 -0.74
N GLU A 73 1.42 -0.51 -1.64
CA GLU A 73 1.45 -1.95 -1.90
C GLU A 73 1.87 -2.19 -3.34
N SER A 74 2.86 -3.04 -3.52
CA SER A 74 3.25 -3.55 -4.84
C SER A 74 2.92 -5.04 -4.93
N ASN A 75 2.37 -5.43 -6.05
CA ASN A 75 2.02 -6.82 -6.35
C ASN A 75 2.24 -7.07 -7.84
N VAL A 76 2.03 -8.29 -8.30
CA VAL A 76 2.13 -8.61 -9.74
C VAL A 76 1.17 -7.73 -10.55
N GLY A 77 1.72 -6.84 -11.36
CA GLY A 77 0.94 -5.96 -12.22
C GLY A 77 0.03 -4.96 -11.50
N TYR A 78 0.24 -4.74 -10.21
CA TYR A 78 -0.56 -3.86 -9.36
C TYR A 78 0.31 -2.97 -8.50
N PHE A 79 -0.05 -1.69 -8.42
CA PHE A 79 0.50 -0.74 -7.46
C PHE A 79 -0.63 0.07 -6.85
N GLY A 80 -0.74 0.02 -5.53
CA GLY A 80 -1.70 0.82 -4.76
C GLY A 80 -0.98 1.86 -3.91
N PHE A 81 -1.52 3.07 -3.86
CA PHE A 81 -1.03 4.17 -3.04
C PHE A 81 -2.18 4.72 -2.21
N ASP A 82 -2.13 4.48 -0.91
CA ASP A 82 -3.07 5.02 0.07
C ASP A 82 -2.49 6.28 0.71
N PHE A 83 -3.11 7.42 0.46
CA PHE A 83 -2.75 8.68 1.11
C PHE A 83 -3.53 8.81 2.42
N LEU A 84 -2.81 9.14 3.49
CA LEU A 84 -3.33 9.20 4.84
C LEU A 84 -3.53 10.66 5.28
N GLY A 85 -4.67 10.93 5.90
CA GLY A 85 -5.00 12.23 6.47
C GLY A 85 -4.37 12.46 7.83
N ASP A 86 -4.70 13.60 8.47
CA ASP A 86 -4.12 14.03 9.74
C ASP A 86 -4.40 13.08 10.91
N LYS A 87 -5.46 12.28 10.81
CA LYS A 87 -5.82 11.24 11.79
C LYS A 87 -5.47 9.84 11.31
N TYR A 88 -4.62 9.76 10.28
CA TYR A 88 -4.18 8.51 9.64
C TYR A 88 -5.31 7.73 8.96
N GLU A 89 -6.43 8.40 8.68
CA GLU A 89 -7.51 7.86 7.86
C GLU A 89 -7.10 7.82 6.38
N ASP A 90 -7.53 6.79 5.66
CA ASP A 90 -7.41 6.76 4.21
C ASP A 90 -8.37 7.81 3.63
N TYR A 91 -7.87 8.75 2.86
CA TYR A 91 -8.72 9.72 2.18
C TYR A 91 -8.63 9.65 0.67
N LEU A 92 -7.57 9.08 0.13
CA LEU A 92 -7.33 9.00 -1.30
C LEU A 92 -6.53 7.73 -1.61
N LEU A 93 -7.02 6.94 -2.55
CA LEU A 93 -6.36 5.74 -3.04
C LEU A 93 -6.15 5.85 -4.55
N TYR A 94 -4.94 5.62 -5.02
CA TYR A 94 -4.63 5.41 -6.43
C TYR A 94 -4.26 3.95 -6.67
N GLU A 95 -4.95 3.32 -7.61
CA GLU A 95 -4.62 1.98 -8.07
C GLU A 95 -4.14 2.01 -9.52
N TYR A 96 -2.95 1.48 -9.73
CA TYR A 96 -2.36 1.29 -11.05
C TYR A 96 -2.35 -0.18 -11.42
N ARG A 97 -2.56 -0.46 -12.69
CA ARG A 97 -2.43 -1.81 -13.24
C ARG A 97 -1.45 -1.80 -14.40
N GLU A 98 -0.74 -2.91 -14.55
CA GLU A 98 0.09 -3.13 -15.73
C GLU A 98 -0.76 -3.60 -16.90
N ASP A 99 -0.54 -3.02 -18.06
CA ASP A 99 -1.09 -3.52 -19.31
C ASP A 99 -0.28 -4.72 -19.77
N GLU A 100 -0.90 -5.88 -19.88
CA GLU A 100 -0.27 -7.15 -20.24
C GLU A 100 0.42 -7.11 -21.61
N HIS A 101 -0.05 -6.27 -22.54
CA HIS A 101 0.50 -6.15 -23.88
C HIS A 101 1.70 -5.21 -23.97
N SER A 102 1.66 -4.09 -23.26
CA SER A 102 2.70 -3.04 -23.37
C SER A 102 3.68 -3.02 -22.20
N GLY A 103 3.35 -3.68 -21.08
CA GLY A 103 4.11 -3.60 -19.83
C GLY A 103 4.07 -2.22 -19.14
N LYS A 104 3.23 -1.30 -19.65
CA LYS A 104 3.09 0.04 -19.06
C LYS A 104 2.03 0.03 -17.97
N LEU A 105 2.26 0.86 -16.95
CA LEU A 105 1.25 1.11 -15.93
C LEU A 105 0.21 2.11 -16.43
N PHE A 106 -1.05 1.83 -16.12
CA PHE A 106 -2.14 2.77 -16.29
C PHE A 106 -2.92 2.93 -14.99
N LEU A 107 -3.40 4.15 -14.75
CA LEU A 107 -4.25 4.44 -13.60
C LEU A 107 -5.61 3.77 -13.82
N LYS A 108 -5.98 2.84 -12.94
CA LYS A 108 -7.23 2.10 -13.05
C LYS A 108 -8.33 2.66 -12.18
N VAL A 109 -8.01 3.02 -10.95
CA VAL A 109 -8.99 3.52 -9.98
C VAL A 109 -8.40 4.67 -9.19
N ILE A 110 -9.21 5.71 -9.00
CA ILE A 110 -9.04 6.71 -7.95
C ILE A 110 -10.21 6.55 -7.00
N SER A 111 -9.95 6.31 -5.73
CA SER A 111 -10.97 6.27 -4.69
C SER A 111 -10.80 7.45 -3.74
N LEU A 112 -11.88 8.19 -3.52
CA LEU A 112 -11.97 9.25 -2.53
C LEU A 112 -12.83 8.77 -1.36
N PHE A 113 -12.36 9.03 -0.15
CA PHE A 113 -13.05 8.65 1.07
C PHE A 113 -13.35 9.89 1.92
N GLU A 114 -14.56 9.95 2.47
CA GLU A 114 -14.93 10.87 3.53
C GLU A 114 -15.25 10.05 4.78
N CYS A 115 -14.63 10.39 5.88
CA CYS A 115 -14.88 9.74 7.15
C CYS A 115 -15.90 10.51 7.99
N TYR A 116 -16.54 9.83 8.94
CA TYR A 116 -17.33 10.51 9.97
C TYR A 116 -16.41 11.42 10.78
N PRO A 117 -16.87 12.64 11.19
CA PRO A 117 -16.05 13.59 11.92
C PRO A 117 -15.39 12.94 13.14
N GLY A 118 -14.06 13.11 13.26
CA GLY A 118 -13.29 12.60 14.40
C GLY A 118 -13.02 11.09 14.41
N THR A 119 -13.35 10.37 13.33
CA THR A 119 -13.17 8.92 13.23
C THR A 119 -12.40 8.53 11.98
N THR A 120 -11.98 7.26 11.91
CA THR A 120 -11.45 6.62 10.69
C THR A 120 -12.51 5.79 9.96
N GLU A 121 -13.75 5.81 10.44
CA GLU A 121 -14.86 5.11 9.81
C GLU A 121 -15.31 5.85 8.56
N LYS A 122 -15.33 5.14 7.44
CA LYS A 122 -15.69 5.70 6.13
C LYS A 122 -17.20 5.89 6.03
N LYS A 123 -17.62 7.12 5.74
CA LYS A 123 -19.00 7.53 5.50
C LYS A 123 -19.37 7.44 4.04
N ILE A 124 -18.48 7.93 3.18
CA ILE A 124 -18.69 8.01 1.72
C ILE A 124 -17.44 7.50 1.03
N ARG A 125 -17.63 6.76 -0.03
CA ARG A 125 -16.60 6.39 -0.98
C ARG A 125 -17.06 6.73 -2.38
N ILE A 126 -16.22 7.39 -3.16
CA ILE A 126 -16.43 7.65 -4.58
C ILE A 126 -15.27 7.02 -5.34
N ASP A 127 -15.58 6.11 -6.24
CA ASP A 127 -14.59 5.50 -7.14
C ASP A 127 -14.71 6.10 -8.53
N PHE A 128 -13.59 6.52 -9.09
CA PHE A 128 -13.43 6.81 -10.51
C PHE A 128 -12.65 5.68 -11.15
N ARG A 129 -13.27 4.93 -12.04
CA ARG A 129 -12.66 3.78 -12.71
C ARG A 129 -12.34 4.11 -14.14
N TYR A 130 -11.12 3.89 -14.55
CA TYR A 130 -10.58 4.22 -15.86
C TYR A 130 -10.37 2.98 -16.71
N THR A 131 -10.58 3.12 -18.01
CA THR A 131 -10.12 2.16 -19.02
C THR A 131 -8.69 2.48 -19.42
N LYS A 132 -8.05 1.56 -20.16
CA LYS A 132 -6.69 1.80 -20.73
C LYS A 132 -6.66 3.00 -21.68
N GLN A 133 -7.80 3.36 -22.28
CA GLN A 133 -7.96 4.50 -23.21
C GLN A 133 -8.21 5.82 -22.47
N GLY A 134 -8.39 5.79 -21.15
CA GLY A 134 -8.62 6.97 -20.33
C GLY A 134 -10.09 7.35 -20.14
N ASP A 135 -11.03 6.60 -20.69
CA ASP A 135 -12.46 6.77 -20.38
C ASP A 135 -12.71 6.37 -18.93
N TYR A 136 -13.67 7.02 -18.27
CA TYR A 136 -13.96 6.71 -16.89
C TYR A 136 -15.44 6.63 -16.58
N SER A 137 -15.76 5.93 -15.49
CA SER A 137 -17.07 5.91 -14.85
C SER A 137 -16.90 6.18 -13.35
N SER A 138 -17.94 6.68 -12.70
CA SER A 138 -17.93 6.94 -11.26
C SER A 138 -18.99 6.14 -10.53
N LEU A 139 -18.65 5.68 -9.32
CA LEU A 139 -19.55 4.98 -8.41
C LEU A 139 -19.50 5.63 -7.04
N LEU A 140 -20.66 5.88 -6.47
CA LEU A 140 -20.82 6.38 -5.08
C LEU A 140 -21.32 5.25 -4.20
N TYR A 141 -20.65 5.05 -3.07
CA TYR A 141 -21.01 4.06 -2.06
C TYR A 141 -21.52 4.70 -0.78
#